data_021bd4448c83fa7ce1b0ad396e296c68
#
_entry.id   021bd4448c83fa7ce1b0ad396e296c68
#
_cell.length_a   1.000
_cell.length_b   1.000
_cell.length_c   1.000
_cell.angle_alpha   90.00
_cell.angle_beta   90.00
_cell.angle_gamma   90.00
#
_symmetry.space_group_name_H-M   'P 1'
#
loop_
_entity.id
_entity.type
_entity.pdbx_description
1 polymer ?
#
loop_
_entity_poly.entity_id
_entity_poly.type
_entity_poly.pdbx_seq_one_letter_code
_entity_poly.pdbx_strand_id
1 'polypeptide(L)'
;MKTSMNMFLFNKSIFNLLDKVFCFSRMLSADVDAGFDPIYASVSDRTNAAYLGKGITLTKYGGVRGKSGASEASAEFVAEVRRVFDQVGARYQSCELGKVDKGGGGTIALTLANRGMD
;
A
#
# COMPACT_ATOMS: atom_id res chain seq x y z
N MET A 1 1.99 -42.97 11.67
CA MET A 1 3.04 -41.95 11.94
C MET A 1 3.66 -41.33 10.70
N LYS A 2 3.98 -42.08 9.63
CA LYS A 2 4.57 -41.50 8.38
C LYS A 2 3.63 -40.55 7.63
N THR A 3 2.34 -40.79 7.63
CA THR A 3 1.34 -39.98 6.88
C THR A 3 1.19 -38.56 7.43
N SER A 4 1.22 -38.41 8.76
CA SER A 4 1.14 -37.11 9.44
C SER A 4 2.38 -36.23 9.19
N MET A 5 3.56 -36.84 9.18
CA MET A 5 4.82 -36.15 8.90
C MET A 5 4.90 -35.68 7.46
N ASN A 6 4.43 -36.48 6.50
CA ASN A 6 4.42 -36.10 5.09
C ASN A 6 3.44 -34.94 4.82
N MET A 7 2.28 -34.92 5.48
CA MET A 7 1.32 -33.83 5.38
C MET A 7 1.86 -32.53 5.98
N PHE A 8 2.61 -32.62 7.11
CA PHE A 8 3.24 -31.46 7.72
C PHE A 8 4.37 -30.88 6.82
N LEU A 9 5.21 -31.73 6.22
CA LEU A 9 6.26 -31.30 5.29
C LEU A 9 5.67 -30.73 3.99
N PHE A 10 4.59 -31.31 3.49
CA PHE A 10 3.89 -30.82 2.31
C PHE A 10 3.30 -29.44 2.55
N ASN A 11 2.62 -29.23 3.70
CA ASN A 11 2.10 -27.92 4.08
C ASN A 11 3.21 -26.87 4.21
N LYS A 12 4.32 -27.20 4.85
CA LYS A 12 5.47 -26.29 4.98
C LYS A 12 6.07 -25.93 3.62
N SER A 13 6.11 -26.85 2.68
CA SER A 13 6.59 -26.62 1.31
C SER A 13 5.66 -25.68 0.53
N ILE A 14 4.34 -25.85 0.67
CA ILE A 14 3.34 -24.96 0.04
C ILE A 14 3.43 -23.55 0.61
N PHE A 15 3.53 -23.38 1.94
CA PHE A 15 3.71 -22.06 2.54
C PHE A 15 4.98 -21.36 2.04
N ASN A 16 6.11 -22.07 1.96
CA ASN A 16 7.33 -21.54 1.40
C ASN A 16 7.19 -21.13 -0.07
N LEU A 17 6.39 -21.85 -0.86
CA LEU A 17 6.12 -21.51 -2.25
C LEU A 17 5.25 -20.26 -2.36
N LEU A 18 4.21 -20.15 -1.55
CA LEU A 18 3.33 -18.98 -1.51
C LEU A 18 4.10 -17.71 -1.10
N ASP A 19 4.93 -17.78 -0.07
CA ASP A 19 5.75 -16.65 0.36
C ASP A 19 6.72 -16.22 -0.74
N LYS A 20 7.31 -17.16 -1.47
CA LYS A 20 8.13 -16.82 -2.65
C LYS A 20 7.31 -16.16 -3.75
N VAL A 21 6.11 -16.66 -4.04
CA VAL A 21 5.22 -16.03 -5.03
C VAL A 21 4.89 -14.61 -4.62
N PHE A 22 4.56 -14.35 -3.36
CA PHE A 22 4.31 -13.00 -2.87
C PHE A 22 5.52 -12.09 -3.00
N CYS A 23 6.72 -12.54 -2.63
CA CYS A 23 7.95 -11.77 -2.76
C CYS A 23 8.32 -11.38 -4.22
N PHE A 24 7.81 -12.12 -5.20
CA PHE A 24 7.99 -11.81 -6.62
C PHE A 24 6.75 -11.20 -7.28
N SER A 25 5.75 -10.85 -6.48
CA SER A 25 4.50 -10.25 -6.97
C SER A 25 4.42 -8.79 -6.59
N ARG A 26 3.65 -8.04 -7.37
CA ARG A 26 3.37 -6.63 -7.13
C ARG A 26 1.87 -6.39 -7.15
N MET A 27 1.40 -5.47 -6.35
CA MET A 27 0.00 -5.12 -6.29
C MET A 27 -0.20 -3.62 -6.35
N LEU A 28 -1.07 -3.19 -7.24
CA LEU A 28 -1.60 -1.83 -7.23
C LEU A 28 -3.00 -1.87 -6.60
N SER A 29 -3.14 -1.34 -5.40
CA SER A 29 -4.44 -1.19 -4.74
C SER A 29 -5.11 0.08 -5.22
N ALA A 30 -6.17 -0.05 -6.01
CA ALA A 30 -6.94 1.09 -6.49
C ALA A 30 -8.22 1.25 -5.65
N ASP A 31 -8.33 2.41 -5.02
CA ASP A 31 -9.45 2.77 -4.14
C ASP A 31 -9.67 4.28 -4.19
N VAL A 32 -10.68 4.75 -3.49
CA VAL A 32 -10.91 6.19 -3.28
C VAL A 32 -10.01 6.72 -2.17
N ASP A 33 -9.52 7.93 -2.35
CA ASP A 33 -8.69 8.61 -1.37
C ASP A 33 -9.41 9.82 -0.77
N ALA A 34 -9.07 10.20 0.46
CA ALA A 34 -9.63 11.38 1.10
C ALA A 34 -8.89 12.65 0.64
N GLY A 35 -9.61 13.55 0.01
CA GLY A 35 -9.09 14.88 -0.27
C GLY A 35 -8.97 15.74 0.99
N PHE A 36 -8.11 16.75 0.96
CA PHE A 36 -8.00 17.74 2.02
C PHE A 36 -9.35 18.44 2.25
N ASP A 37 -9.83 18.36 3.48
CA ASP A 37 -11.02 19.07 3.94
C ASP A 37 -10.60 20.24 4.84
N PRO A 38 -10.86 21.48 4.45
CA PRO A 38 -10.54 22.65 5.25
C PRO A 38 -11.31 22.72 6.59
N ILE A 39 -12.49 22.06 6.68
CA ILE A 39 -13.28 22.02 7.91
C ILE A 39 -12.60 21.12 8.95
N TYR A 40 -11.97 20.04 8.50
CA TYR A 40 -11.24 19.08 9.35
C TYR A 40 -9.72 19.12 9.13
N ALA A 41 -9.18 20.31 8.89
CA ALA A 41 -7.75 20.49 8.59
C ALA A 41 -6.80 19.90 9.63
N SER A 42 -7.23 19.72 10.87
CA SER A 42 -6.42 19.16 11.96
C SER A 42 -6.07 17.70 11.80
N VAL A 43 -6.85 16.94 11.01
CA VAL A 43 -6.62 15.51 10.75
C VAL A 43 -5.78 15.25 9.50
N SER A 44 -5.40 16.31 8.79
CA SER A 44 -4.61 16.22 7.56
C SER A 44 -3.25 16.88 7.74
N ASP A 45 -2.25 16.34 7.09
CA ASP A 45 -0.99 17.05 6.86
C ASP A 45 -1.10 17.82 5.54
N ARG A 46 -1.13 19.15 5.59
CA ARG A 46 -1.31 19.98 4.40
C ARG A 46 -0.24 19.79 3.34
N THR A 47 0.95 19.39 3.75
CA THR A 47 2.08 19.16 2.83
C THR A 47 1.90 17.88 2.03
N ASN A 48 1.27 16.87 2.65
CA ASN A 48 1.11 15.52 2.09
C ASN A 48 -0.34 15.14 1.80
N ALA A 49 -1.29 16.05 1.97
CA ALA A 49 -2.70 15.78 1.69
C ALA A 49 -2.98 15.75 0.19
N ALA A 50 -3.94 14.93 -0.22
CA ALA A 50 -4.51 14.98 -1.55
C ALA A 50 -5.41 16.19 -1.75
N TYR A 51 -5.38 16.80 -2.91
CA TYR A 51 -6.24 17.94 -3.25
C TYR A 51 -7.11 17.60 -4.47
N LEU A 52 -8.39 17.96 -4.39
CA LEU A 52 -9.32 17.80 -5.51
C LEU A 52 -8.82 18.52 -6.76
N GLY A 53 -8.99 17.90 -7.91
CA GLY A 53 -8.58 18.45 -9.21
C GLY A 53 -7.08 18.36 -9.51
N LYS A 54 -6.27 17.79 -8.63
CA LYS A 54 -4.83 17.62 -8.84
C LYS A 54 -4.44 16.29 -9.51
N GLY A 55 -5.41 15.51 -9.91
CA GLY A 55 -5.19 14.24 -10.61
C GLY A 55 -5.26 13.03 -9.68
N ILE A 56 -4.73 11.90 -10.15
CA ILE A 56 -4.71 10.63 -9.44
C ILE A 56 -3.86 10.77 -8.18
N THR A 57 -4.31 10.21 -7.06
CA THR A 57 -3.51 10.15 -5.84
C THR A 57 -2.64 8.92 -5.85
N LEU A 58 -1.36 9.09 -5.57
CA LEU A 58 -0.40 8.00 -5.37
C LEU A 58 0.00 8.00 -3.89
N THR A 59 -0.66 7.16 -3.12
CA THR A 59 -0.40 6.96 -1.70
C THR A 59 0.59 5.83 -1.52
N LYS A 60 1.81 6.15 -1.19
CA LYS A 60 2.89 5.16 -1.06
C LYS A 60 3.03 4.60 0.36
N TYR A 61 2.29 5.11 1.31
CA TYR A 61 2.38 4.75 2.72
C TYR A 61 1.08 4.12 3.20
N GLY A 62 1.10 2.80 3.35
CA GLY A 62 -0.03 2.03 3.87
C GLY A 62 0.04 1.90 5.39
N GLY A 63 -1.13 1.82 6.03
CA GLY A 63 -1.22 1.62 7.48
C GLY A 63 -2.66 1.45 7.91
N VAL A 64 -2.83 1.25 9.20
CA VAL A 64 -4.11 1.31 9.89
C VAL A 64 -4.22 2.62 10.65
N ARG A 65 -5.23 2.79 11.48
CA ARG A 65 -5.43 3.99 12.30
C ARG A 65 -4.12 4.51 12.88
N GLY A 66 -3.84 5.79 12.67
CA GLY A 66 -2.62 6.44 13.14
C GLY A 66 -1.33 5.89 12.52
N LYS A 67 -1.42 5.15 11.40
CA LYS A 67 -0.30 4.54 10.71
C LYS A 67 0.42 3.44 11.51
N SER A 68 -0.24 2.86 12.52
CA SER A 68 0.29 1.71 13.26
C SER A 68 0.55 0.53 12.31
N GLY A 69 1.73 -0.06 12.40
CA GLY A 69 2.13 -1.16 11.52
C GLY A 69 2.24 -0.75 10.05
N ALA A 70 2.49 0.52 9.79
CA ALA A 70 2.58 1.05 8.45
C ALA A 70 3.73 0.44 7.64
N SER A 71 3.51 0.34 6.35
CA SER A 71 4.51 -0.09 5.36
C SER A 71 4.57 0.95 4.25
N GLU A 72 5.76 1.21 3.76
CA GLU A 72 5.99 2.09 2.62
C GLU A 72 6.17 1.25 1.36
N ALA A 73 5.61 1.70 0.24
CA ALA A 73 5.81 1.05 -1.05
C ALA A 73 7.28 1.14 -1.49
N SER A 74 7.77 0.11 -2.19
CA SER A 74 9.14 0.12 -2.69
C SER A 74 9.38 1.28 -3.66
N ALA A 75 10.53 1.92 -3.57
CA ALA A 75 10.88 3.07 -4.41
C ALA A 75 10.91 2.69 -5.89
N GLU A 76 11.32 1.47 -6.19
CA GLU A 76 11.40 0.90 -7.54
C GLU A 76 10.01 0.77 -8.15
N PHE A 77 9.05 0.22 -7.42
CA PHE A 77 7.69 0.06 -7.91
C PHE A 77 6.97 1.41 -8.05
N VAL A 78 7.16 2.31 -7.08
CA VAL A 78 6.64 3.70 -7.19
C VAL A 78 7.20 4.39 -8.42
N ALA A 79 8.49 4.23 -8.73
CA ALA A 79 9.09 4.82 -9.92
C ALA A 79 8.51 4.25 -11.22
N GLU A 80 8.22 2.94 -11.26
CA GLU A 80 7.57 2.32 -12.40
C GLU A 80 6.16 2.87 -12.63
N VAL A 81 5.35 2.97 -11.58
CA VAL A 81 3.99 3.52 -11.65
C VAL A 81 4.02 4.98 -12.13
N ARG A 82 4.92 5.81 -11.58
CA ARG A 82 5.08 7.20 -12.01
C ARG A 82 5.48 7.29 -13.48
N ARG A 83 6.41 6.46 -13.93
CA ARG A 83 6.81 6.41 -15.33
C ARG A 83 5.62 6.11 -16.26
N VAL A 84 4.73 5.18 -15.86
CA VAL A 84 3.51 4.89 -16.63
C VAL A 84 2.61 6.11 -16.70
N PHE A 85 2.38 6.81 -15.58
CA PHE A 85 1.58 8.02 -15.55
C PHE A 85 2.17 9.11 -16.46
N ASP A 86 3.49 9.32 -16.41
CA ASP A 86 4.18 10.29 -17.27
C ASP A 86 4.05 9.93 -18.75
N GLN A 87 4.17 8.66 -19.12
CA GLN A 87 4.05 8.19 -20.49
C GLN A 87 2.64 8.40 -21.08
N VAL A 88 1.60 8.28 -20.29
CA VAL A 88 0.21 8.50 -20.74
C VAL A 88 -0.27 9.93 -20.51
N GLY A 89 0.57 10.80 -19.97
CA GLY A 89 0.22 12.19 -19.66
C GLY A 89 -0.80 12.32 -18.52
N ALA A 90 -0.92 11.32 -17.65
CA ALA A 90 -1.83 11.38 -16.53
C ALA A 90 -1.30 12.34 -15.46
N ARG A 91 -2.17 13.21 -14.96
CA ARG A 91 -1.84 14.03 -13.79
C ARG A 91 -1.95 13.21 -12.52
N TYR A 92 -0.96 13.30 -11.66
CA TYR A 92 -0.97 12.63 -10.37
C TYR A 92 -0.31 13.50 -9.30
N GLN A 93 -0.58 13.16 -8.06
CA GLN A 93 -0.01 13.76 -6.86
C GLN A 93 0.39 12.66 -5.88
N SER A 94 1.52 12.83 -5.21
CA SER A 94 1.89 11.97 -4.09
C SER A 94 1.28 12.51 -2.81
N CYS A 95 0.65 11.66 -2.04
CA CYS A 95 -0.04 12.06 -0.84
C CYS A 95 0.00 10.97 0.23
N GLU A 96 -0.48 11.31 1.40
CA GLU A 96 -0.78 10.40 2.49
C GLU A 96 -2.23 10.53 2.92
N LEU A 97 -2.82 9.42 3.30
CA LEU A 97 -4.18 9.36 3.82
C LEU A 97 -4.21 9.80 5.30
N GLY A 98 -4.39 11.09 5.53
CA GLY A 98 -4.46 11.69 6.86
C GLY A 98 -3.12 11.92 7.53
N LYS A 99 -3.15 12.67 8.62
CA LYS A 99 -1.98 12.96 9.46
C LYS A 99 -1.64 11.78 10.35
N VAL A 100 -0.36 11.47 10.51
CA VAL A 100 0.13 10.45 11.45
C VAL A 100 -0.42 10.71 12.85
N ASP A 101 -0.87 9.67 13.53
CA ASP A 101 -1.49 9.67 14.87
C ASP A 101 -2.80 10.45 15.00
N LYS A 102 -3.30 11.07 13.93
CA LYS A 102 -4.53 11.89 13.98
C LYS A 102 -5.63 11.37 13.07
N GLY A 103 -5.28 10.80 11.95
CA GLY A 103 -6.25 10.33 10.99
C GLY A 103 -5.64 9.30 10.05
N GLY A 104 -6.43 8.90 9.09
CA GLY A 104 -5.99 7.97 8.06
C GLY A 104 -6.82 6.69 8.01
N GLY A 105 -6.82 6.09 6.85
CA GLY A 105 -7.41 4.79 6.58
C GLY A 105 -6.36 3.73 6.41
N GLY A 106 -6.82 2.47 6.37
CA GLY A 106 -6.02 1.34 5.96
C GLY A 106 -6.24 1.01 4.49
N THR A 107 -5.33 0.22 3.96
CA THR A 107 -5.46 -0.37 2.63
C THR A 107 -5.20 -1.87 2.69
N ILE A 108 -5.81 -2.62 1.79
CA ILE A 108 -5.55 -4.06 1.64
C ILE A 108 -4.07 -4.33 1.31
N ALA A 109 -3.37 -3.38 0.72
CA ALA A 109 -1.95 -3.46 0.41
C ALA A 109 -1.11 -3.83 1.63
N LEU A 110 -1.42 -3.29 2.82
CA LEU A 110 -0.71 -3.63 4.05
C LEU A 110 -0.71 -5.14 4.34
N THR A 111 -1.84 -5.81 4.12
CA THR A 111 -1.97 -7.25 4.38
C THR A 111 -1.06 -8.08 3.48
N LEU A 112 -0.88 -7.66 2.25
CA LEU A 112 -0.03 -8.33 1.27
C LEU A 112 1.44 -7.92 1.40
N ALA A 113 1.71 -6.66 1.72
CA ALA A 113 3.05 -6.18 2.04
C ALA A 113 3.68 -6.92 3.22
N ASN A 114 2.89 -7.25 4.25
CA ASN A 114 3.34 -8.09 5.37
C ASN A 114 3.73 -9.52 4.96
N ARG A 115 3.43 -9.92 3.74
CA ARG A 115 3.86 -11.19 3.13
C ARG A 115 4.98 -11.03 2.10
N GLY A 116 5.55 -9.83 2.00
CA GLY A 116 6.66 -9.52 1.12
C GLY A 116 6.28 -9.16 -0.32
N MET A 117 5.01 -8.80 -0.58
CA MET A 117 4.57 -8.29 -1.88
C MET A 117 4.84 -6.77 -1.97
N ASP A 118 5.35 -6.32 -3.12
CA ASP A 118 5.51 -4.90 -3.45
C ASP A 118 4.19 -4.24 -3.86
#